data_88902c173db31cfaa4ff59df549e4a1f
#
_entry.id   88902c173db31cfaa4ff59df549e4a1f
#
_cell.length_a   1.000
_cell.length_b   1.000
_cell.length_c   1.000
_cell.angle_alpha   90.00
_cell.angle_beta   90.00
_cell.angle_gamma   90.00
#
_symmetry.space_group_name_H-M   'P 1'
#
loop_
_entity.id
_entity.type
_entity.pdbx_description
1 polymer ?
#
loop_
_entity_poly.entity_id
_entity_poly.type
_entity_poly.pdbx_seq_one_letter_code
_entity_poly.pdbx_strand_id
1 'polypeptide(L)'
;PRAMPEWATVHQELTRKGVTLALLWQEYKAQQPDGYQYSRFCDLYGAWRATLDRCLRQEHRAGEKLFVDYAGQTVPVQDRQSGEVRPAQIFVAVLGASNYTYAEATWTQTLPDWTGSHVRAFAYFGGVPQLVVPDNLRSGVTKACRYEPEVNPTYADLARHYGVAVIPARVRKPRDKAKVEAGVLLVERWILARLRHQSFFSLAELNTAIAACLDQLNRRPFKTLPGCRQSQFEAVDRPALQPLPLEPYVFAEWRTARVNIDSHLEVEGHYYSVPSPLVHTALDVRLTVTTVECFHKSQRVASHVRSAERGRHTTVAAHLPSAHQRYLAWSPSRLIQWADCSATIRIAGSRQLDLRGVRASSPPVLYPLRSTKGGRMVTDRQVRRLMMELGTGTPLSTAAMRSGMSENTARRYRTGPLPSQRKAPRQYRTRPDPFAAVWPEIEALLVQAPGLEATTIFETLRGRPEGPLAEGQLRTLQRRIRRWR
;
A
#
# COMPACT_ATOMS: atom_id res chain seq x y z
N PRO A 1 -27.75 -41.81 -41.71
CA PRO A 1 -27.01 -41.13 -40.66
C PRO A 1 -27.00 -39.64 -40.94
N ARG A 2 -27.30 -38.81 -39.92
CA ARG A 2 -27.27 -37.36 -40.05
C ARG A 2 -25.82 -36.87 -40.24
N ALA A 3 -25.63 -35.87 -41.07
CA ALA A 3 -24.30 -35.30 -41.32
C ALA A 3 -23.73 -34.68 -40.04
N MET A 4 -22.51 -35.08 -39.68
CA MET A 4 -21.82 -34.57 -38.52
C MET A 4 -21.23 -33.20 -38.85
N PRO A 5 -21.41 -32.17 -37.96
CA PRO A 5 -20.73 -30.90 -38.15
C PRO A 5 -19.22 -31.06 -38.02
N GLU A 6 -18.48 -30.21 -38.74
CA GLU A 6 -17.02 -30.13 -38.58
C GLU A 6 -16.67 -29.30 -37.33
N TRP A 7 -16.51 -30.02 -36.20
CA TRP A 7 -16.35 -29.39 -34.89
C TRP A 7 -15.11 -28.48 -34.77
N ALA A 8 -14.04 -28.75 -35.52
CA ALA A 8 -12.85 -27.91 -35.52
C ALA A 8 -13.18 -26.52 -36.08
N THR A 9 -13.92 -26.45 -37.17
CA THR A 9 -14.38 -25.19 -37.78
C THR A 9 -15.36 -24.46 -36.86
N VAL A 10 -16.34 -25.16 -36.28
CA VAL A 10 -17.28 -24.61 -35.29
C VAL A 10 -16.52 -23.99 -34.13
N HIS A 11 -15.49 -24.67 -33.61
CA HIS A 11 -14.69 -24.18 -32.50
C HIS A 11 -13.87 -22.94 -32.87
N GLN A 12 -13.30 -22.89 -34.06
CA GLN A 12 -12.55 -21.75 -34.55
C GLN A 12 -13.45 -20.53 -34.75
N GLU A 13 -14.64 -20.71 -35.33
CA GLU A 13 -15.59 -19.61 -35.53
C GLU A 13 -16.10 -19.03 -34.22
N LEU A 14 -16.31 -19.85 -33.18
CA LEU A 14 -16.69 -19.38 -31.83
C LEU A 14 -15.64 -18.46 -31.17
N THR A 15 -14.39 -18.42 -31.66
CA THR A 15 -13.38 -17.46 -31.16
C THR A 15 -13.60 -16.04 -31.68
N ARG A 16 -14.39 -15.87 -32.74
CA ARG A 16 -14.71 -14.57 -33.33
C ARG A 16 -15.73 -13.82 -32.48
N LYS A 17 -15.53 -12.54 -32.32
CA LYS A 17 -16.41 -11.68 -31.52
C LYS A 17 -17.83 -11.66 -32.10
N GLY A 18 -18.82 -12.00 -31.26
CA GLY A 18 -20.24 -11.98 -31.65
C GLY A 18 -20.76 -13.30 -32.24
N VAL A 19 -19.90 -14.26 -32.55
CA VAL A 19 -20.34 -15.60 -33.04
C VAL A 19 -20.82 -16.43 -31.85
N THR A 20 -22.01 -17.01 -31.99
CA THR A 20 -22.63 -17.85 -30.95
C THR A 20 -22.88 -19.26 -31.48
N LEU A 21 -22.98 -20.23 -30.56
CA LEU A 21 -23.27 -21.59 -30.92
C LEU A 21 -24.64 -21.74 -31.65
N ALA A 22 -25.60 -20.88 -31.29
CA ALA A 22 -26.90 -20.80 -31.94
C ALA A 22 -26.80 -20.36 -33.40
N LEU A 23 -25.96 -19.33 -33.68
CA LEU A 23 -25.71 -18.90 -35.07
C LEU A 23 -25.08 -20.02 -35.88
N LEU A 24 -24.03 -20.65 -35.38
CA LEU A 24 -23.34 -21.75 -36.12
C LEU A 24 -24.26 -22.97 -36.30
N TRP A 25 -25.17 -23.21 -35.37
CA TRP A 25 -26.21 -24.25 -35.55
C TRP A 25 -27.19 -23.86 -36.66
N GLN A 26 -27.63 -22.60 -36.77
CA GLN A 26 -28.50 -22.15 -37.86
C GLN A 26 -27.81 -22.29 -39.22
N GLU A 27 -26.52 -21.93 -39.33
CA GLU A 27 -25.70 -22.11 -40.54
C GLU A 27 -25.56 -23.59 -40.92
N TYR A 28 -25.30 -24.46 -39.90
CA TYR A 28 -25.31 -25.92 -40.12
C TYR A 28 -26.65 -26.43 -40.59
N LYS A 29 -27.78 -25.97 -40.01
CA LYS A 29 -29.14 -26.39 -40.43
C LYS A 29 -29.51 -25.90 -41.80
N ALA A 30 -29.02 -24.72 -42.24
CA ALA A 30 -29.23 -24.23 -43.61
C ALA A 30 -28.56 -25.12 -44.67
N GLN A 31 -27.39 -25.68 -44.31
CA GLN A 31 -26.65 -26.59 -45.21
C GLN A 31 -27.17 -28.05 -45.08
N GLN A 32 -27.69 -28.44 -43.93
CA GLN A 32 -28.16 -29.80 -43.60
C GLN A 32 -29.54 -29.74 -42.95
N PRO A 33 -30.64 -29.62 -43.71
CA PRO A 33 -31.99 -29.50 -43.18
C PRO A 33 -32.38 -30.65 -42.21
N ASP A 34 -31.90 -31.88 -42.52
CA ASP A 34 -32.15 -33.09 -41.70
C ASP A 34 -31.11 -33.27 -40.58
N GLY A 35 -30.24 -32.30 -40.37
CA GLY A 35 -29.18 -32.29 -39.38
C GLY A 35 -29.71 -32.36 -37.93
N TYR A 36 -28.76 -32.33 -37.00
CA TYR A 36 -29.08 -32.38 -35.56
C TYR A 36 -29.87 -31.14 -35.10
N GLN A 37 -30.78 -31.35 -34.14
CA GLN A 37 -31.48 -30.28 -33.44
C GLN A 37 -30.51 -29.58 -32.46
N TYR A 38 -30.81 -28.33 -32.07
CA TYR A 38 -29.93 -27.46 -31.33
C TYR A 38 -29.35 -28.08 -30.06
N SER A 39 -30.21 -28.70 -29.21
CA SER A 39 -29.75 -29.35 -27.99
C SER A 39 -28.72 -30.43 -28.26
N ARG A 40 -29.01 -31.33 -29.26
CA ARG A 40 -28.07 -32.39 -29.61
C ARG A 40 -26.80 -31.88 -30.27
N PHE A 41 -26.87 -30.79 -31.02
CA PHE A 41 -25.69 -30.09 -31.58
C PHE A 41 -24.81 -29.58 -30.47
N CYS A 42 -25.38 -28.93 -29.45
CA CYS A 42 -24.65 -28.45 -28.26
C CYS A 42 -24.03 -29.61 -27.47
N ASP A 43 -24.74 -30.71 -27.24
CA ASP A 43 -24.22 -31.89 -26.55
C ASP A 43 -23.03 -32.51 -27.29
N LEU A 44 -23.14 -32.68 -28.60
CA LEU A 44 -22.09 -33.25 -29.43
C LEU A 44 -20.86 -32.32 -29.48
N TYR A 45 -21.06 -31.00 -29.61
CA TYR A 45 -19.98 -30.03 -29.51
C TYR A 45 -19.30 -30.05 -28.13
N GLY A 46 -20.11 -30.15 -27.05
CA GLY A 46 -19.58 -30.26 -25.68
C GLY A 46 -18.73 -31.51 -25.50
N ALA A 47 -19.18 -32.65 -26.00
CA ALA A 47 -18.45 -33.92 -25.98
C ALA A 47 -17.13 -33.83 -26.78
N TRP A 48 -17.18 -33.27 -27.99
CA TRP A 48 -15.99 -33.07 -28.80
C TRP A 48 -15.02 -32.05 -28.17
N ARG A 49 -15.52 -30.94 -27.63
CA ARG A 49 -14.69 -29.94 -26.91
C ARG A 49 -13.96 -30.55 -25.73
N ALA A 50 -14.64 -31.48 -24.99
CA ALA A 50 -14.00 -32.18 -23.89
C ALA A 50 -12.80 -33.04 -24.32
N THR A 51 -12.76 -33.50 -25.60
CA THR A 51 -11.59 -34.22 -26.13
C THR A 51 -10.39 -33.34 -26.45
N LEU A 52 -10.62 -32.02 -26.65
CA LEU A 52 -9.56 -31.03 -26.90
C LEU A 52 -8.85 -30.60 -25.61
N ASP A 53 -9.55 -30.71 -24.48
CA ASP A 53 -9.02 -30.32 -23.19
C ASP A 53 -8.00 -31.35 -22.65
N ARG A 54 -6.84 -31.38 -23.30
CA ARG A 54 -5.68 -32.10 -22.74
C ARG A 54 -5.19 -31.36 -21.51
N CYS A 55 -5.64 -31.78 -20.34
CA CYS A 55 -5.12 -31.30 -19.07
C CYS A 55 -3.76 -31.94 -18.82
N LEU A 56 -2.70 -31.11 -18.81
CA LEU A 56 -1.43 -31.55 -18.26
C LEU A 56 -1.63 -31.80 -16.75
N ARG A 57 -1.49 -33.06 -16.32
CA ARG A 57 -1.50 -33.39 -14.88
C ARG A 57 -0.34 -32.68 -14.23
N GLN A 58 -0.63 -31.70 -13.37
CA GLN A 58 0.40 -31.03 -12.59
C GLN A 58 0.79 -31.92 -11.41
N GLU A 59 2.08 -32.27 -11.35
CA GLU A 59 2.64 -32.90 -10.17
C GLU A 59 3.09 -31.80 -9.18
N HIS A 60 2.74 -31.98 -7.93
CA HIS A 60 3.12 -31.11 -6.84
C HIS A 60 4.09 -31.85 -5.94
N ARG A 61 5.33 -31.34 -5.84
CA ARG A 61 6.34 -31.91 -4.96
C ARG A 61 6.02 -31.58 -3.51
N ALA A 62 6.43 -32.47 -2.61
CA ALA A 62 6.29 -32.29 -1.18
C ALA A 62 7.01 -31.03 -0.70
N GLY A 63 6.37 -30.25 0.18
CA GLY A 63 6.92 -29.03 0.76
C GLY A 63 7.20 -27.89 -0.24
N GLU A 64 6.88 -28.07 -1.55
CA GLU A 64 7.22 -27.10 -2.58
C GLU A 64 6.25 -25.92 -2.57
N LYS A 65 4.94 -26.13 -2.71
CA LYS A 65 3.96 -25.08 -3.00
C LYS A 65 2.86 -24.98 -1.96
N LEU A 66 2.62 -23.76 -1.53
CA LEU A 66 1.40 -23.37 -0.80
C LEU A 66 0.57 -22.44 -1.67
N PHE A 67 -0.64 -22.81 -1.97
CA PHE A 67 -1.60 -21.98 -2.69
C PHE A 67 -2.47 -21.24 -1.69
N VAL A 68 -2.61 -19.91 -1.88
CA VAL A 68 -3.35 -19.04 -0.96
C VAL A 68 -4.32 -18.14 -1.70
N ASP A 69 -5.52 -17.97 -1.11
CA ASP A 69 -6.57 -17.11 -1.67
C ASP A 69 -7.57 -16.71 -0.57
N TYR A 70 -8.46 -15.78 -0.87
CA TYR A 70 -9.67 -15.54 -0.10
C TYR A 70 -10.88 -16.18 -0.78
N ALA A 71 -11.74 -16.80 0.03
CA ALA A 71 -13.03 -17.28 -0.46
C ALA A 71 -13.91 -16.10 -0.91
N GLY A 72 -14.71 -16.33 -1.96
CA GLY A 72 -15.66 -15.33 -2.43
C GLY A 72 -16.80 -15.05 -1.47
N GLN A 73 -17.15 -16.04 -0.62
CA GLN A 73 -18.17 -15.93 0.41
C GLN A 73 -17.61 -15.34 1.70
N THR A 74 -18.38 -14.45 2.31
CA THR A 74 -18.10 -13.89 3.64
C THR A 74 -19.04 -14.48 4.69
N VAL A 75 -18.65 -14.41 5.96
CA VAL A 75 -19.49 -14.84 7.09
C VAL A 75 -19.87 -13.62 7.91
N PRO A 76 -21.17 -13.36 8.16
CA PRO A 76 -21.60 -12.26 9.00
C PRO A 76 -21.25 -12.52 10.47
N VAL A 77 -20.66 -11.52 11.12
CA VAL A 77 -20.37 -11.50 12.55
C VAL A 77 -21.07 -10.28 13.15
N GLN A 78 -21.91 -10.52 14.16
CA GLN A 78 -22.70 -9.47 14.80
C GLN A 78 -22.01 -8.99 16.07
N ASP A 79 -21.86 -7.70 16.23
CA ASP A 79 -21.40 -7.10 17.50
C ASP A 79 -22.52 -7.19 18.55
N ARG A 80 -22.20 -7.72 19.74
CA ARG A 80 -23.21 -7.92 20.82
C ARG A 80 -23.74 -6.61 21.39
N GLN A 81 -22.96 -5.55 21.34
CA GLN A 81 -23.34 -4.29 21.98
C GLN A 81 -24.06 -3.36 21.01
N SER A 82 -23.53 -3.21 19.79
CA SER A 82 -24.09 -2.31 18.78
C SER A 82 -25.14 -2.96 17.89
N GLY A 83 -25.17 -4.30 17.82
CA GLY A 83 -25.98 -5.03 16.84
C GLY A 83 -25.46 -4.93 15.40
N GLU A 84 -24.35 -4.23 15.16
CA GLU A 84 -23.77 -4.06 13.83
C GLU A 84 -23.29 -5.40 13.28
N VAL A 85 -23.64 -5.69 12.02
CA VAL A 85 -23.20 -6.89 11.31
C VAL A 85 -22.03 -6.54 10.39
N ARG A 86 -20.88 -7.15 10.63
CA ARG A 86 -19.68 -7.00 9.81
C ARG A 86 -19.34 -8.28 9.07
N PRO A 87 -19.10 -8.24 7.74
CA PRO A 87 -18.72 -9.43 6.99
C PRO A 87 -17.25 -9.78 7.26
N ALA A 88 -17.00 -10.99 7.75
CA ALA A 88 -15.65 -11.54 7.88
C ALA A 88 -15.21 -12.20 6.56
N GLN A 89 -13.98 -11.94 6.16
CA GLN A 89 -13.32 -12.51 4.98
C GLN A 89 -12.71 -13.86 5.35
N ILE A 90 -12.72 -14.84 4.46
CA ILE A 90 -12.22 -16.18 4.75
C ILE A 90 -10.94 -16.44 3.95
N PHE A 91 -9.81 -16.46 4.65
CA PHE A 91 -8.52 -16.83 4.09
C PHE A 91 -8.40 -18.35 3.98
N VAL A 92 -7.85 -18.84 2.88
CA VAL A 92 -7.65 -20.26 2.61
C VAL A 92 -6.23 -20.50 2.13
N ALA A 93 -5.54 -21.48 2.70
CA ALA A 93 -4.23 -21.93 2.29
C ALA A 93 -4.19 -23.44 2.13
N VAL A 94 -3.66 -23.94 1.01
CA VAL A 94 -3.66 -25.36 0.64
C VAL A 94 -2.27 -25.79 0.18
N LEU A 95 -1.71 -26.83 0.83
CA LEU A 95 -0.45 -27.45 0.40
C LEU A 95 -0.65 -28.26 -0.90
N GLY A 96 0.33 -28.16 -1.79
CA GLY A 96 0.23 -28.70 -3.13
C GLY A 96 0.16 -30.24 -3.18
N ALA A 97 0.98 -30.94 -2.42
CA ALA A 97 1.07 -32.40 -2.48
C ALA A 97 -0.02 -33.08 -1.66
N SER A 98 -0.16 -32.80 -0.38
CA SER A 98 -1.13 -33.45 0.53
C SER A 98 -2.57 -32.92 0.40
N ASN A 99 -2.78 -31.75 -0.17
CA ASN A 99 -4.02 -30.95 -0.07
C ASN A 99 -4.39 -30.61 1.38
N TYR A 100 -3.46 -30.65 2.32
CA TYR A 100 -3.71 -30.24 3.69
C TYR A 100 -4.06 -28.76 3.70
N THR A 101 -5.18 -28.44 4.33
CA THR A 101 -5.83 -27.14 4.18
C THR A 101 -5.84 -26.40 5.50
N TYR A 102 -5.57 -25.12 5.46
CA TYR A 102 -5.78 -24.14 6.52
C TYR A 102 -6.83 -23.13 6.09
N ALA A 103 -7.68 -22.71 7.00
CA ALA A 103 -8.63 -21.62 6.77
C ALA A 103 -8.87 -20.85 8.07
N GLU A 104 -9.06 -19.53 7.94
CA GLU A 104 -9.43 -18.65 9.05
C GLU A 104 -10.26 -17.47 8.54
N ALA A 105 -10.97 -16.82 9.46
CA ALA A 105 -11.67 -15.58 9.21
C ALA A 105 -10.81 -14.37 9.64
N THR A 106 -10.82 -13.32 8.81
CA THR A 106 -10.21 -12.01 9.08
C THR A 106 -11.24 -10.90 8.86
N TRP A 107 -11.02 -9.71 9.42
CA TRP A 107 -11.93 -8.59 9.17
C TRP A 107 -11.81 -8.01 7.76
N THR A 108 -10.62 -8.03 7.21
CA THR A 108 -10.31 -7.39 5.92
C THR A 108 -9.40 -8.28 5.08
N GLN A 109 -9.18 -7.88 3.83
CA GLN A 109 -8.16 -8.45 2.95
C GLN A 109 -6.94 -7.51 2.83
N THR A 110 -6.74 -6.60 3.79
CA THR A 110 -5.63 -5.67 3.79
C THR A 110 -4.30 -6.36 4.12
N LEU A 111 -3.18 -5.69 3.86
CA LEU A 111 -1.85 -6.25 4.10
C LEU A 111 -1.62 -6.79 5.51
N PRO A 112 -2.06 -6.11 6.60
CA PRO A 112 -1.94 -6.66 7.96
C PRO A 112 -2.64 -8.00 8.14
N ASP A 113 -3.90 -8.12 7.67
CA ASP A 113 -4.66 -9.37 7.76
C ASP A 113 -4.05 -10.44 6.85
N TRP A 114 -3.69 -10.08 5.62
CA TRP A 114 -3.05 -10.97 4.66
C TRP A 114 -1.75 -11.57 5.17
N THR A 115 -0.82 -10.74 5.65
CA THR A 115 0.46 -11.20 6.20
C THR A 115 0.28 -11.97 7.51
N GLY A 116 -0.63 -11.51 8.38
CA GLY A 116 -0.98 -12.20 9.62
C GLY A 116 -1.53 -13.60 9.36
N SER A 117 -2.36 -13.78 8.32
CA SER A 117 -2.89 -15.09 7.92
C SER A 117 -1.79 -16.04 7.46
N HIS A 118 -0.78 -15.55 6.72
CA HIS A 118 0.39 -16.37 6.36
C HIS A 118 1.18 -16.82 7.59
N VAL A 119 1.43 -15.92 8.52
CA VAL A 119 2.14 -16.24 9.78
C VAL A 119 1.42 -17.38 10.54
N ARG A 120 0.10 -17.26 10.68
CA ARG A 120 -0.71 -18.29 11.36
C ARG A 120 -0.80 -19.59 10.57
N ALA A 121 -0.88 -19.52 9.24
CA ALA A 121 -0.86 -20.69 8.38
C ALA A 121 0.47 -21.45 8.49
N PHE A 122 1.62 -20.78 8.45
CA PHE A 122 2.93 -21.41 8.63
C PHE A 122 3.07 -22.03 10.02
N ALA A 123 2.59 -21.35 11.07
CA ALA A 123 2.54 -21.92 12.41
C ALA A 123 1.65 -23.17 12.49
N TYR A 124 0.47 -23.17 11.83
CA TYR A 124 -0.42 -24.31 11.75
C TYR A 124 0.22 -25.51 11.02
N PHE A 125 0.94 -25.27 9.93
CA PHE A 125 1.68 -26.32 9.22
C PHE A 125 2.94 -26.79 9.97
N GLY A 126 3.40 -26.00 10.94
CA GLY A 126 4.65 -26.29 11.66
C GLY A 126 5.90 -26.17 10.79
N GLY A 127 5.84 -25.43 9.69
CA GLY A 127 6.93 -25.23 8.76
C GLY A 127 6.57 -24.33 7.59
N VAL A 128 7.56 -24.00 6.76
CA VAL A 128 7.47 -23.06 5.64
C VAL A 128 7.64 -23.79 4.32
N PRO A 129 6.75 -23.62 3.32
CA PRO A 129 6.92 -24.16 1.97
C PRO A 129 8.04 -23.39 1.22
N GLN A 130 8.54 -23.94 0.14
CA GLN A 130 9.53 -23.24 -0.70
C GLN A 130 8.89 -22.07 -1.47
N LEU A 131 7.63 -22.24 -1.91
CA LEU A 131 6.92 -21.30 -2.76
C LEU A 131 5.51 -21.01 -2.19
N VAL A 132 5.13 -19.75 -2.16
CA VAL A 132 3.75 -19.33 -1.98
C VAL A 132 3.19 -18.83 -3.31
N VAL A 133 2.04 -19.35 -3.69
CA VAL A 133 1.34 -19.01 -4.93
C VAL A 133 0.04 -18.29 -4.57
N PRO A 134 0.06 -16.96 -4.43
CA PRO A 134 -1.14 -16.17 -4.23
C PRO A 134 -1.88 -15.95 -5.54
N ASP A 135 -3.18 -15.63 -5.45
CA ASP A 135 -3.87 -14.96 -6.54
C ASP A 135 -3.35 -13.52 -6.71
N ASN A 136 -3.67 -12.88 -7.84
CA ASN A 136 -3.36 -11.49 -8.13
C ASN A 136 -4.16 -10.50 -7.23
N LEU A 137 -4.16 -10.76 -5.92
CA LEU A 137 -4.81 -9.90 -4.95
C LEU A 137 -4.01 -8.59 -4.83
N ARG A 138 -4.69 -7.45 -4.80
CA ARG A 138 -4.06 -6.12 -4.66
C ARG A 138 -3.18 -6.00 -3.42
N SER A 139 -3.47 -6.77 -2.37
CA SER A 139 -2.65 -6.83 -1.14
C SER A 139 -1.32 -7.54 -1.36
N GLY A 140 -1.24 -8.50 -2.29
CA GLY A 140 -0.01 -9.25 -2.56
C GLY A 140 0.79 -8.72 -3.75
N VAL A 141 0.13 -8.11 -4.74
CA VAL A 141 0.75 -7.72 -6.02
C VAL A 141 0.45 -6.27 -6.34
N THR A 142 1.49 -5.44 -6.47
CA THR A 142 1.36 -4.00 -6.78
C THR A 142 1.05 -3.77 -8.26
N LYS A 143 1.65 -4.58 -9.14
CA LYS A 143 1.37 -4.60 -10.59
C LYS A 143 1.31 -6.04 -11.08
N ALA A 144 0.14 -6.41 -11.61
CA ALA A 144 -0.01 -7.68 -12.32
C ALA A 144 0.64 -7.57 -13.71
N CYS A 145 1.87 -8.03 -13.85
CA CYS A 145 2.58 -8.16 -15.12
C CYS A 145 2.67 -9.62 -15.53
N ARG A 146 2.60 -9.89 -16.85
CA ARG A 146 2.65 -11.26 -17.35
C ARG A 146 4.02 -11.93 -17.17
N TYR A 147 5.08 -11.13 -17.10
CA TYR A 147 6.46 -11.61 -17.06
C TYR A 147 7.13 -11.39 -15.71
N GLU A 148 6.89 -10.25 -15.05
CA GLU A 148 7.47 -9.90 -13.74
C GLU A 148 6.42 -9.16 -12.89
N PRO A 149 5.60 -9.88 -12.12
CA PRO A 149 4.67 -9.24 -11.20
C PRO A 149 5.45 -8.59 -10.04
N GLU A 150 5.28 -7.29 -9.84
CA GLU A 150 5.84 -6.60 -8.69
C GLU A 150 5.08 -7.02 -7.42
N VAL A 151 5.75 -7.77 -6.57
CA VAL A 151 5.25 -8.12 -5.24
C VAL A 151 5.27 -6.87 -4.35
N ASN A 152 4.23 -6.69 -3.54
CA ASN A 152 4.18 -5.60 -2.58
C ASN A 152 5.40 -5.67 -1.63
N PRO A 153 6.12 -4.54 -1.37
CA PRO A 153 7.32 -4.53 -0.53
C PRO A 153 7.12 -5.12 0.87
N THR A 154 5.97 -4.89 1.48
CA THR A 154 5.60 -5.48 2.78
C THR A 154 5.43 -7.00 2.69
N TYR A 155 4.85 -7.51 1.61
CA TYR A 155 4.72 -8.95 1.38
C TYR A 155 6.06 -9.59 1.03
N ALA A 156 6.93 -8.89 0.29
CA ALA A 156 8.31 -9.32 0.04
C ALA A 156 9.15 -9.37 1.32
N ASP A 157 8.89 -8.50 2.31
CA ASP A 157 9.54 -8.52 3.61
C ASP A 157 9.16 -9.78 4.41
N LEU A 158 7.88 -10.14 4.45
CA LEU A 158 7.41 -11.41 5.01
C LEU A 158 8.07 -12.61 4.31
N ALA A 159 8.11 -12.60 2.97
CA ALA A 159 8.71 -13.68 2.19
C ALA A 159 10.20 -13.85 2.52
N ARG A 160 10.94 -12.76 2.67
CA ARG A 160 12.34 -12.75 3.07
C ARG A 160 12.54 -13.28 4.49
N HIS A 161 11.66 -12.89 5.42
CA HIS A 161 11.74 -13.36 6.82
C HIS A 161 11.60 -14.88 6.94
N TYR A 162 10.68 -15.46 6.17
CA TYR A 162 10.45 -16.91 6.15
C TYR A 162 11.31 -17.69 5.15
N GLY A 163 12.11 -17.02 4.32
CA GLY A 163 12.92 -17.66 3.29
C GLY A 163 12.07 -18.30 2.18
N VAL A 164 10.85 -17.83 1.94
CA VAL A 164 9.91 -18.35 0.95
C VAL A 164 9.88 -17.48 -0.30
N ALA A 165 9.80 -18.07 -1.50
CA ALA A 165 9.58 -17.33 -2.73
C ALA A 165 8.06 -17.13 -2.98
N VAL A 166 7.68 -15.93 -3.42
CA VAL A 166 6.30 -15.61 -3.80
C VAL A 166 6.20 -15.57 -5.31
N ILE A 167 5.39 -16.45 -5.89
CA ILE A 167 5.14 -16.52 -7.33
C ILE A 167 3.64 -16.36 -7.58
N PRO A 168 3.16 -15.16 -7.90
CA PRO A 168 1.74 -14.95 -8.21
C PRO A 168 1.28 -15.80 -9.39
N ALA A 169 0.05 -16.30 -9.31
CA ALA A 169 -0.56 -17.05 -10.40
C ALA A 169 -0.65 -16.19 -11.67
N ARG A 170 -0.43 -16.79 -12.84
CA ARG A 170 -0.43 -16.06 -14.12
C ARG A 170 -1.82 -15.53 -14.45
N VAL A 171 -1.88 -14.28 -14.90
CA VAL A 171 -3.12 -13.63 -15.32
C VAL A 171 -3.79 -14.41 -16.46
N ARG A 172 -5.10 -14.65 -16.36
CA ARG A 172 -5.94 -15.38 -17.35
C ARG A 172 -5.53 -16.83 -17.61
N LYS A 173 -4.85 -17.50 -16.66
CA LYS A 173 -4.61 -18.94 -16.73
C LYS A 173 -5.24 -19.65 -15.53
N PRO A 174 -6.55 -19.95 -15.58
CA PRO A 174 -7.28 -20.58 -14.45
C PRO A 174 -6.67 -21.91 -14.03
N ARG A 175 -6.01 -22.65 -14.92
CA ARG A 175 -5.35 -23.92 -14.61
C ARG A 175 -4.22 -23.80 -13.58
N ASP A 176 -3.55 -22.66 -13.50
CA ASP A 176 -2.49 -22.43 -12.49
C ASP A 176 -3.07 -22.34 -11.07
N LYS A 177 -4.38 -22.05 -10.95
CA LYS A 177 -5.12 -21.88 -9.70
C LYS A 177 -6.02 -23.05 -9.32
N ALA A 178 -6.13 -24.06 -10.18
CA ALA A 178 -7.07 -25.18 -9.99
C ALA A 178 -7.00 -25.81 -8.58
N LYS A 179 -5.80 -25.81 -7.96
CA LYS A 179 -5.60 -26.31 -6.59
C LYS A 179 -6.25 -25.41 -5.53
N VAL A 180 -6.00 -24.09 -5.59
CA VAL A 180 -6.58 -23.17 -4.59
C VAL A 180 -8.08 -23.01 -4.80
N GLU A 181 -8.54 -22.94 -6.06
CA GLU A 181 -9.97 -22.88 -6.38
C GLU A 181 -10.71 -24.14 -5.85
N ALA A 182 -10.12 -25.32 -6.04
CA ALA A 182 -10.65 -26.55 -5.44
C ALA A 182 -10.64 -26.53 -3.91
N GLY A 183 -9.57 -25.95 -3.30
CA GLY A 183 -9.45 -25.77 -1.87
C GLY A 183 -10.48 -24.80 -1.31
N VAL A 184 -10.65 -23.64 -1.95
CA VAL A 184 -11.66 -22.63 -1.60
C VAL A 184 -13.06 -23.25 -1.68
N LEU A 185 -13.40 -23.91 -2.80
CA LEU A 185 -14.69 -24.58 -2.98
C LEU A 185 -14.93 -25.67 -1.91
N LEU A 186 -13.87 -26.35 -1.50
CA LEU A 186 -13.93 -27.34 -0.43
C LEU A 186 -14.24 -26.68 0.92
N VAL A 187 -13.57 -25.56 1.25
CA VAL A 187 -13.84 -24.78 2.47
C VAL A 187 -15.27 -24.24 2.46
N GLU A 188 -15.72 -23.66 1.35
CA GLU A 188 -17.10 -23.18 1.20
C GLU A 188 -18.13 -24.27 1.46
N ARG A 189 -17.96 -25.45 0.85
CA ARG A 189 -18.92 -26.57 0.96
C ARG A 189 -18.86 -27.28 2.31
N TRP A 190 -17.71 -27.45 2.92
CA TRP A 190 -17.52 -28.29 4.10
C TRP A 190 -17.36 -27.53 5.40
N ILE A 191 -17.05 -26.26 5.34
CA ILE A 191 -16.93 -25.38 6.50
C ILE A 191 -18.07 -24.36 6.47
N LEU A 192 -18.07 -23.42 5.51
CA LEU A 192 -19.02 -22.30 5.51
C LEU A 192 -20.48 -22.77 5.38
N ALA A 193 -20.76 -23.73 4.50
CA ALA A 193 -22.10 -24.28 4.37
C ALA A 193 -22.61 -24.97 5.65
N ARG A 194 -21.73 -25.56 6.47
CA ARG A 194 -22.11 -26.13 7.78
C ARG A 194 -22.41 -25.05 8.82
N LEU A 195 -21.68 -23.95 8.78
CA LEU A 195 -21.82 -22.83 9.71
C LEU A 195 -22.95 -21.85 9.34
N ARG A 196 -23.62 -22.04 8.21
CA ARG A 196 -24.62 -21.11 7.63
C ARG A 196 -25.81 -20.75 8.55
N HIS A 197 -26.14 -21.61 9.52
CA HIS A 197 -27.23 -21.38 10.48
C HIS A 197 -26.74 -20.96 11.87
N GLN A 198 -25.43 -20.76 12.04
CA GLN A 198 -24.86 -20.32 13.29
C GLN A 198 -24.67 -18.80 13.26
N SER A 199 -24.98 -18.13 14.36
CA SER A 199 -24.71 -16.71 14.57
C SER A 199 -23.42 -16.55 15.37
N PHE A 200 -22.54 -15.68 14.92
CA PHE A 200 -21.27 -15.42 15.56
C PHE A 200 -21.22 -13.98 16.07
N PHE A 201 -20.70 -13.81 17.28
CA PHE A 201 -20.60 -12.49 17.93
C PHE A 201 -19.17 -11.97 18.06
N SER A 202 -18.19 -12.76 17.66
CA SER A 202 -16.81 -12.35 17.57
C SER A 202 -16.06 -13.13 16.49
N LEU A 203 -14.97 -12.52 15.98
CA LEU A 203 -14.08 -13.20 15.04
C LEU A 203 -13.42 -14.43 15.66
N ALA A 204 -13.12 -14.37 16.97
CA ALA A 204 -12.54 -15.50 17.71
C ALA A 204 -13.50 -16.69 17.77
N GLU A 205 -14.79 -16.45 18.04
CA GLU A 205 -15.83 -17.48 18.04
C GLU A 205 -15.97 -18.14 16.67
N LEU A 206 -16.02 -17.33 15.60
CA LEU A 206 -16.06 -17.83 14.23
C LEU A 206 -14.80 -18.65 13.89
N ASN A 207 -13.61 -18.19 14.24
CA ASN A 207 -12.37 -18.91 13.99
C ASN A 207 -12.28 -20.22 14.76
N THR A 208 -12.82 -20.30 15.98
CA THR A 208 -12.93 -21.54 16.74
C THR A 208 -13.83 -22.55 16.02
N ALA A 209 -14.98 -22.11 15.51
CA ALA A 209 -15.90 -22.95 14.75
C ALA A 209 -15.28 -23.43 13.41
N ILE A 210 -14.57 -22.52 12.70
CA ILE A 210 -13.84 -22.87 11.48
C ILE A 210 -12.76 -23.92 11.78
N ALA A 211 -11.98 -23.76 12.84
CA ALA A 211 -10.92 -24.70 13.22
C ALA A 211 -11.47 -26.11 13.51
N ALA A 212 -12.59 -26.20 14.22
CA ALA A 212 -13.25 -27.48 14.49
C ALA A 212 -13.74 -28.18 13.20
N CYS A 213 -14.32 -27.42 12.26
CA CYS A 213 -14.72 -27.95 10.96
C CYS A 213 -13.51 -28.33 10.09
N LEU A 214 -12.42 -27.55 10.17
CA LEU A 214 -11.19 -27.76 9.42
C LEU A 214 -10.48 -29.06 9.85
N ASP A 215 -10.44 -29.36 11.15
CA ASP A 215 -9.90 -30.62 11.66
C ASP A 215 -10.68 -31.82 11.09
N GLN A 216 -12.00 -31.76 11.09
CA GLN A 216 -12.84 -32.81 10.48
C GLN A 216 -12.61 -32.93 8.97
N LEU A 217 -12.44 -31.81 8.26
CA LEU A 217 -12.16 -31.79 6.84
C LEU A 217 -10.82 -32.46 6.52
N ASN A 218 -9.78 -32.15 7.28
CA ASN A 218 -8.43 -32.67 7.07
C ASN A 218 -8.32 -34.16 7.43
N ARG A 219 -9.13 -34.66 8.36
CA ARG A 219 -9.21 -36.09 8.73
C ARG A 219 -10.15 -36.90 7.82
N ARG A 220 -10.91 -36.24 6.96
CA ARG A 220 -11.85 -36.94 6.09
C ARG A 220 -11.12 -37.81 5.09
N PRO A 221 -11.50 -39.11 4.95
CA PRO A 221 -10.92 -40.00 3.94
C PRO A 221 -11.08 -39.47 2.51
N PHE A 222 -10.09 -39.67 1.68
CA PHE A 222 -10.19 -39.38 0.25
C PHE A 222 -11.17 -40.40 -0.42
N LYS A 223 -11.79 -40.00 -1.53
CA LYS A 223 -12.68 -40.87 -2.28
C LYS A 223 -11.95 -41.95 -3.09
N THR A 224 -10.78 -41.62 -3.65
CA THR A 224 -10.05 -42.43 -4.62
C THR A 224 -8.63 -42.77 -4.18
N LEU A 225 -8.06 -42.05 -3.20
CA LEU A 225 -6.74 -42.27 -2.67
C LEU A 225 -6.82 -42.88 -1.25
N PRO A 226 -5.83 -43.66 -0.82
CA PRO A 226 -5.79 -44.14 0.56
C PRO A 226 -5.47 -42.96 1.51
N GLY A 227 -6.01 -43.05 2.74
CA GLY A 227 -5.78 -42.06 3.80
C GLY A 227 -6.64 -40.81 3.69
N CYS A 228 -6.15 -39.75 4.33
CA CYS A 228 -6.79 -38.44 4.41
C CYS A 228 -5.73 -37.33 4.19
N ARG A 229 -6.16 -36.06 4.18
CA ARG A 229 -5.25 -34.92 4.02
C ARG A 229 -4.21 -34.86 5.12
N GLN A 230 -4.62 -35.11 6.36
CA GLN A 230 -3.72 -35.10 7.52
C GLN A 230 -2.66 -36.22 7.40
N SER A 231 -3.05 -37.45 7.09
CA SER A 231 -2.09 -38.56 6.94
C SER A 231 -1.11 -38.33 5.80
N GLN A 232 -1.58 -37.75 4.67
CA GLN A 232 -0.70 -37.35 3.57
C GLN A 232 0.23 -36.20 3.94
N PHE A 233 -0.26 -35.24 4.71
CA PHE A 233 0.56 -34.14 5.22
C PHE A 233 1.69 -34.66 6.13
N GLU A 234 1.36 -35.50 7.09
CA GLU A 234 2.33 -36.08 8.03
C GLU A 234 3.39 -36.95 7.33
N ALA A 235 2.96 -37.70 6.31
CA ALA A 235 3.84 -38.59 5.57
C ALA A 235 4.71 -37.88 4.51
N VAL A 236 4.19 -36.84 3.85
CA VAL A 236 4.78 -36.30 2.62
C VAL A 236 5.23 -34.86 2.78
N ASP A 237 4.30 -33.92 3.15
CA ASP A 237 4.63 -32.50 3.17
C ASP A 237 5.42 -32.10 4.43
N ARG A 238 5.01 -32.54 5.63
CA ARG A 238 5.61 -32.15 6.89
C ARG A 238 7.14 -32.35 6.96
N PRO A 239 7.70 -33.49 6.52
CA PRO A 239 9.14 -33.71 6.53
C PRO A 239 9.88 -32.83 5.52
N ALA A 240 9.21 -32.31 4.48
CA ALA A 240 9.78 -31.55 3.40
C ALA A 240 9.65 -30.03 3.60
N LEU A 241 8.85 -29.58 4.59
CA LEU A 241 8.76 -28.16 4.93
C LEU A 241 10.05 -27.67 5.58
N GLN A 242 10.41 -26.42 5.32
CA GLN A 242 11.51 -25.73 6.01
C GLN A 242 11.13 -25.42 7.46
N PRO A 243 12.09 -25.41 8.40
CA PRO A 243 11.80 -25.06 9.79
C PRO A 243 11.31 -23.60 9.89
N LEU A 244 10.44 -23.35 10.86
CA LEU A 244 10.02 -22.00 11.20
C LEU A 244 11.20 -21.21 11.78
N PRO A 245 11.31 -19.90 11.48
CA PRO A 245 12.22 -19.02 12.21
C PRO A 245 11.86 -18.97 13.70
N LEU A 246 12.86 -18.69 14.56
CA LEU A 246 12.68 -18.61 16.00
C LEU A 246 11.62 -17.58 16.42
N GLU A 247 11.56 -16.46 15.74
CA GLU A 247 10.60 -15.42 15.99
C GLU A 247 9.61 -15.32 14.83
N PRO A 248 8.30 -15.16 15.12
CA PRO A 248 7.32 -14.95 14.08
C PRO A 248 7.52 -13.58 13.43
N TYR A 249 7.13 -13.46 12.16
CA TYR A 249 7.18 -12.18 11.45
C TYR A 249 6.28 -11.14 12.12
N VAL A 250 6.85 -9.97 12.37
CA VAL A 250 6.11 -8.79 12.83
C VAL A 250 5.78 -7.92 11.63
N PHE A 251 4.50 -7.66 11.43
CA PHE A 251 4.02 -6.81 10.35
C PHE A 251 4.73 -5.47 10.32
N ALA A 252 5.23 -5.09 9.16
CA ALA A 252 5.85 -3.81 8.92
C ALA A 252 5.32 -3.18 7.61
N GLU A 253 4.96 -1.90 7.69
CA GLU A 253 4.60 -1.13 6.52
C GLU A 253 5.85 -0.49 5.91
N TRP A 254 6.02 -0.64 4.61
CA TRP A 254 7.10 -0.01 3.88
C TRP A 254 6.65 1.26 3.19
N ARG A 255 7.39 2.33 3.42
CA ARG A 255 7.19 3.65 2.79
C ARG A 255 8.51 4.20 2.30
N THR A 256 8.46 5.12 1.35
CA THR A 256 9.64 5.88 0.94
C THR A 256 9.52 7.30 1.47
N ALA A 257 10.56 7.79 2.14
CA ALA A 257 10.64 9.15 2.66
C ALA A 257 11.94 9.83 2.22
N ARG A 258 11.86 11.13 1.94
CA ARG A 258 13.04 11.92 1.55
C ARG A 258 13.67 12.60 2.77
N VAL A 259 14.99 12.53 2.87
CA VAL A 259 15.74 13.17 3.94
C VAL A 259 15.79 14.68 3.73
N ASN A 260 15.40 15.45 4.73
CA ASN A 260 15.46 16.90 4.75
C ASN A 260 16.88 17.41 5.00
N ILE A 261 17.09 18.73 4.81
CA ILE A 261 18.40 19.39 4.97
C ILE A 261 18.96 19.29 6.41
N ASP A 262 18.11 19.08 7.38
CA ASP A 262 18.45 18.93 8.80
C ASP A 262 18.80 17.49 9.21
N SER A 263 19.02 16.59 8.23
CA SER A 263 19.31 15.17 8.43
C SER A 263 18.14 14.38 9.06
N HIS A 264 16.92 14.83 8.90
CA HIS A 264 15.72 14.11 9.35
C HIS A 264 14.82 13.76 8.18
N LEU A 265 14.07 12.69 8.32
CA LEU A 265 12.95 12.33 7.47
C LEU A 265 11.65 12.37 8.28
N GLU A 266 10.56 12.72 7.61
CA GLU A 266 9.23 12.79 8.22
C GLU A 266 8.48 11.49 8.00
N VAL A 267 7.99 10.91 9.09
CA VAL A 267 7.10 9.75 9.09
C VAL A 267 5.94 10.03 10.04
N GLU A 268 4.72 9.99 9.52
CA GLU A 268 3.47 10.20 10.29
C GLU A 268 3.43 11.51 11.08
N GLY A 269 4.20 12.51 10.61
CA GLY A 269 4.28 13.82 11.24
C GLY A 269 5.35 13.92 12.35
N HIS A 270 6.13 12.86 12.61
CA HIS A 270 7.31 12.89 13.46
C HIS A 270 8.59 12.87 12.64
N TYR A 271 9.68 13.47 13.13
CA TYR A 271 10.93 13.59 12.42
C TYR A 271 12.00 12.70 13.04
N TYR A 272 12.60 11.82 12.23
CA TYR A 272 13.63 10.85 12.65
C TYR A 272 14.95 11.17 11.98
N SER A 273 16.05 11.23 12.75
CA SER A 273 17.36 11.53 12.21
C SER A 273 17.97 10.34 11.46
N VAL A 274 18.69 10.62 10.40
CA VAL A 274 19.50 9.66 9.65
C VAL A 274 20.88 10.24 9.39
N PRO A 275 21.90 9.44 9.06
CA PRO A 275 23.25 9.93 8.80
C PRO A 275 23.27 11.08 7.80
N SER A 276 23.94 12.17 8.16
CA SER A 276 24.00 13.44 7.40
C SER A 276 24.44 13.32 5.93
N PRO A 277 25.29 12.36 5.51
CA PRO A 277 25.60 12.18 4.10
C PRO A 277 24.41 11.80 3.21
N LEU A 278 23.29 11.37 3.83
CA LEU A 278 22.07 10.96 3.13
C LEU A 278 21.05 12.09 2.92
N VAL A 279 21.42 13.33 3.24
CA VAL A 279 20.57 14.51 2.99
C VAL A 279 20.15 14.57 1.52
N HIS A 280 18.86 14.87 1.28
CA HIS A 280 18.20 14.90 -0.04
C HIS A 280 18.04 13.56 -0.75
N THR A 281 18.50 12.44 -0.17
CA THR A 281 18.20 11.09 -0.70
C THR A 281 16.81 10.60 -0.29
N ALA A 282 16.21 9.76 -1.12
CA ALA A 282 15.03 8.99 -0.76
C ALA A 282 15.48 7.68 -0.08
N LEU A 283 14.89 7.38 1.07
CA LEU A 283 15.17 6.18 1.85
C LEU A 283 13.91 5.33 1.94
N ASP A 284 14.08 4.02 1.97
CA ASP A 284 13.00 3.11 2.30
C ASP A 284 12.86 3.04 3.82
N VAL A 285 11.65 3.18 4.30
CA VAL A 285 11.34 3.20 5.74
C VAL A 285 10.42 2.04 6.06
N ARG A 286 10.89 1.18 6.96
CA ARG A 286 10.16 0.05 7.52
C ARG A 286 9.52 0.47 8.84
N LEU A 287 8.19 0.43 8.90
CA LEU A 287 7.40 0.85 10.06
C LEU A 287 6.77 -0.36 10.71
N THR A 288 7.19 -0.68 11.92
CA THR A 288 6.50 -1.63 12.79
C THR A 288 5.59 -0.89 13.77
N VAL A 289 4.93 -1.62 14.66
CA VAL A 289 4.15 -1.02 15.74
C VAL A 289 5.03 -0.18 16.68
N THR A 290 6.28 -0.60 16.89
CA THR A 290 7.19 -0.03 17.90
C THR A 290 8.41 0.66 17.33
N THR A 291 8.80 0.38 16.06
CA THR A 291 10.07 0.85 15.49
C THR A 291 9.90 1.51 14.14
N VAL A 292 10.81 2.43 13.85
CA VAL A 292 11.01 3.07 12.53
C VAL A 292 12.44 2.75 12.10
N GLU A 293 12.60 1.95 11.07
CA GLU A 293 13.89 1.57 10.52
C GLU A 293 14.07 2.19 9.14
N CYS A 294 15.22 2.82 8.90
CA CYS A 294 15.53 3.49 7.63
C CYS A 294 16.58 2.70 6.87
N PHE A 295 16.35 2.48 5.58
CA PHE A 295 17.21 1.70 4.71
C PHE A 295 17.65 2.54 3.50
N HIS A 296 18.92 2.41 3.15
CA HIS A 296 19.49 2.93 1.91
C HIS A 296 20.13 1.79 1.14
N LYS A 297 19.69 1.53 -0.11
CA LYS A 297 20.17 0.42 -0.94
C LYS A 297 20.14 -0.92 -0.18
N SER A 298 19.03 -1.21 0.47
CA SER A 298 18.78 -2.43 1.28
C SER A 298 19.66 -2.58 2.54
N GLN A 299 20.46 -1.57 2.90
CA GLN A 299 21.22 -1.55 4.15
C GLN A 299 20.51 -0.65 5.17
N ARG A 300 20.33 -1.15 6.40
CA ARG A 300 19.77 -0.37 7.50
C ARG A 300 20.75 0.71 7.94
N VAL A 301 20.36 1.98 7.81
CA VAL A 301 21.18 3.15 8.14
C VAL A 301 20.77 3.82 9.45
N ALA A 302 19.53 3.62 9.89
CA ALA A 302 19.05 4.12 11.18
C ALA A 302 17.91 3.26 11.71
N SER A 303 17.75 3.26 13.05
CA SER A 303 16.63 2.62 13.75
C SER A 303 16.23 3.48 14.93
N HIS A 304 14.91 3.69 15.10
CA HIS A 304 14.34 4.54 16.15
C HIS A 304 13.12 3.87 16.78
N VAL A 305 12.82 4.19 18.01
CA VAL A 305 11.53 3.88 18.61
C VAL A 305 10.48 4.77 17.93
N ARG A 306 9.37 4.16 17.51
CA ARG A 306 8.25 4.89 16.88
C ARG A 306 7.58 5.80 17.90
N SER A 307 7.37 7.05 17.53
CA SER A 307 6.70 8.06 18.35
C SER A 307 5.38 8.50 17.70
N ALA A 308 4.36 8.66 18.51
CA ALA A 308 3.06 9.22 18.10
C ALA A 308 3.02 10.77 18.16
N GLU A 309 4.05 11.42 18.71
CA GLU A 309 4.12 12.88 18.87
C GLU A 309 4.39 13.57 17.56
N ARG A 310 3.41 14.28 17.01
CA ARG A 310 3.56 15.03 15.77
C ARG A 310 4.35 16.33 15.97
N GLY A 311 5.20 16.68 14.98
CA GLY A 311 6.01 17.90 14.98
C GLY A 311 7.24 17.84 15.89
N ARG A 312 7.49 16.68 16.54
CA ARG A 312 8.68 16.45 17.35
C ARG A 312 9.78 15.74 16.57
N HIS A 313 10.98 15.78 17.11
CA HIS A 313 12.18 15.19 16.51
C HIS A 313 12.79 14.16 17.43
N THR A 314 13.13 12.99 16.90
CA THR A 314 14.00 12.00 17.55
C THR A 314 15.35 12.05 16.86
N THR A 315 16.34 12.59 17.54
CA THR A 315 17.67 12.85 16.99
C THR A 315 18.73 12.01 17.68
N VAL A 316 19.46 11.23 16.88
CA VAL A 316 20.68 10.54 17.32
C VAL A 316 21.88 11.42 16.98
N ALA A 317 22.68 11.80 17.96
CA ALA A 317 23.80 12.73 17.80
C ALA A 317 24.81 12.26 16.73
N ALA A 318 25.06 10.96 16.63
CA ALA A 318 25.96 10.37 15.63
C ALA A 318 25.50 10.58 14.18
N HIS A 319 24.22 10.86 13.93
CA HIS A 319 23.67 11.11 12.59
C HIS A 319 23.98 12.52 12.09
N LEU A 320 24.29 13.45 12.98
CA LEU A 320 24.54 14.84 12.63
C LEU A 320 25.95 15.07 12.09
N PRO A 321 26.20 16.13 11.28
CA PRO A 321 27.53 16.53 10.89
C PRO A 321 28.43 16.78 12.10
N SER A 322 29.71 16.50 12.00
CA SER A 322 30.67 16.62 13.11
C SER A 322 30.72 18.05 13.75
N ALA A 323 30.44 19.08 12.96
CA ALA A 323 30.31 20.46 13.47
C ALA A 323 29.10 20.61 14.40
N HIS A 324 27.94 19.98 14.05
CA HIS A 324 26.74 20.03 14.87
C HIS A 324 26.86 19.15 16.10
N GLN A 325 27.54 18.01 16.00
CA GLN A 325 27.83 17.14 17.17
C GLN A 325 28.69 17.90 18.18
N ARG A 326 29.73 18.61 17.73
CA ARG A 326 30.56 19.48 18.60
C ARG A 326 29.75 20.55 19.26
N TYR A 327 28.82 21.18 18.54
CA TYR A 327 27.95 22.23 19.11
C TYR A 327 27.03 21.67 20.18
N LEU A 328 26.40 20.49 19.96
CA LEU A 328 25.55 19.81 20.96
C LEU A 328 26.34 19.34 22.20
N ALA A 329 27.64 19.05 22.04
CA ALA A 329 28.51 18.67 23.14
C ALA A 329 28.93 19.89 24.01
N TRP A 330 28.59 21.11 23.60
CA TRP A 330 28.83 22.32 24.38
C TRP A 330 27.75 22.48 25.44
N SER A 331 28.04 21.96 26.62
CA SER A 331 27.23 22.22 27.82
C SER A 331 27.72 23.46 28.53
N PRO A 332 26.89 24.17 29.30
CA PRO A 332 27.34 25.29 30.14
C PRO A 332 28.58 24.95 30.99
N SER A 333 28.60 23.75 31.58
CA SER A 333 29.71 23.24 32.37
C SER A 333 31.02 23.11 31.56
N ARG A 334 30.92 22.63 30.33
CA ARG A 334 32.08 22.50 29.43
C ARG A 334 32.58 23.85 28.93
N LEU A 335 31.68 24.82 28.70
CA LEU A 335 32.02 26.19 28.38
C LEU A 335 32.78 26.86 29.54
N ILE A 336 32.33 26.64 30.79
CA ILE A 336 33.00 27.14 32.00
C ILE A 336 34.38 26.50 32.13
N GLN A 337 34.50 25.18 32.02
CA GLN A 337 35.81 24.49 32.04
C GLN A 337 36.74 24.97 30.92
N TRP A 338 36.24 25.20 29.71
CA TRP A 338 37.05 25.72 28.62
C TRP A 338 37.49 27.16 28.88
N ALA A 339 36.63 28.00 29.45
CA ALA A 339 36.98 29.35 29.84
C ALA A 339 38.06 29.34 30.97
N ASP A 340 37.91 28.45 31.96
CA ASP A 340 38.89 28.27 33.02
C ASP A 340 40.24 27.76 32.52
N CYS A 341 40.23 26.78 31.58
CA CYS A 341 41.44 26.29 30.93
C CYS A 341 42.10 27.37 30.05
N SER A 342 41.30 28.23 29.37
CA SER A 342 41.80 29.30 28.51
C SER A 342 42.37 30.47 29.33
N ALA A 343 41.82 30.72 30.51
CA ALA A 343 42.34 31.72 31.44
C ALA A 343 43.73 31.33 32.02
N THR A 344 44.14 30.06 31.87
CA THR A 344 45.46 29.56 32.34
C THR A 344 46.56 29.70 31.27
N ILE A 345 46.24 30.15 30.04
CA ILE A 345 47.26 30.52 29.04
C ILE A 345 47.85 31.87 29.48
N ARG A 346 48.91 31.81 30.25
CA ARG A 346 49.74 32.98 30.57
C ARG A 346 50.30 33.54 29.26
N ILE A 347 49.76 34.65 28.83
CA ILE A 347 50.46 35.53 27.87
C ILE A 347 51.63 36.12 28.62
N ALA A 348 52.81 35.59 28.36
CA ALA A 348 54.05 36.18 28.87
C ALA A 348 54.12 37.64 28.38
N GLY A 349 53.89 38.59 29.27
CA GLY A 349 54.15 40.01 29.01
C GLY A 349 52.98 40.99 29.14
N SER A 350 51.79 40.64 29.64
CA SER A 350 50.75 41.67 29.83
C SER A 350 50.01 41.53 31.18
N ARG A 351 49.73 42.70 31.73
CA ARG A 351 49.15 42.93 33.06
C ARG A 351 47.89 42.09 33.29
N GLN A 352 47.83 41.54 34.50
CA GLN A 352 46.71 40.81 35.06
C GLN A 352 45.45 41.71 35.06
N LEU A 353 44.47 41.41 34.18
CA LEU A 353 43.14 42.00 34.24
C LEU A 353 42.31 41.18 35.24
N ASP A 354 42.00 41.79 36.39
CA ASP A 354 41.19 41.25 37.44
C ASP A 354 39.70 41.27 37.03
N LEU A 355 39.19 40.14 36.58
CA LEU A 355 37.78 39.96 36.18
C LEU A 355 36.81 39.71 37.32
N ARG A 356 37.16 40.05 38.57
CA ARG A 356 36.30 39.91 39.73
C ARG A 356 35.12 40.89 39.83
N GLY A 357 34.84 41.66 38.79
CA GLY A 357 33.82 42.72 38.80
C GLY A 357 32.67 42.54 37.79
N VAL A 358 32.65 41.52 36.98
CA VAL A 358 31.54 41.33 36.03
C VAL A 358 30.40 40.53 36.67
N ARG A 359 29.44 41.25 37.24
CA ARG A 359 28.13 40.69 37.59
C ARG A 359 27.48 40.10 36.32
N ALA A 360 27.14 38.83 36.40
CA ALA A 360 26.34 38.15 35.41
C ALA A 360 24.96 38.82 35.29
N SER A 361 24.84 39.77 34.40
CA SER A 361 23.57 40.37 33.99
C SER A 361 23.17 39.76 32.66
N SER A 362 22.14 38.94 32.74
CA SER A 362 21.30 38.42 31.67
C SER A 362 21.92 37.27 30.83
N PRO A 363 21.17 36.15 30.67
CA PRO A 363 21.57 35.07 29.79
C PRO A 363 21.55 35.56 28.35
N PRO A 364 22.48 35.10 27.49
CA PRO A 364 22.50 35.48 26.08
C PRO A 364 21.17 35.09 25.42
N VAL A 365 20.54 36.07 24.84
CA VAL A 365 19.35 35.91 23.99
C VAL A 365 19.71 34.92 22.88
N LEU A 366 19.15 33.71 22.95
CA LEU A 366 19.16 32.76 21.87
C LEU A 366 18.41 33.36 20.67
N TYR A 367 19.15 33.88 19.70
CA TYR A 367 18.57 34.22 18.41
C TYR A 367 18.09 32.92 17.78
N PRO A 368 16.80 32.81 17.45
CA PRO A 368 16.34 31.66 16.69
C PRO A 368 17.03 31.66 15.34
N LEU A 369 17.67 30.54 15.01
CA LEU A 369 18.25 30.28 13.70
C LEU A 369 17.28 30.74 12.61
N ARG A 370 17.75 31.56 11.68
CA ARG A 370 16.99 31.96 10.50
C ARG A 370 16.47 30.74 9.77
N SER A 371 15.17 30.51 9.90
CA SER A 371 14.42 29.61 9.06
C SER A 371 14.55 30.06 7.61
N THR A 372 15.27 29.27 6.82
CA THR A 372 15.31 29.43 5.38
C THR A 372 13.95 29.11 4.82
N LYS A 373 13.27 30.09 4.25
CA LYS A 373 12.22 30.09 3.25
C LYS A 373 11.28 28.86 3.19
N GLY A 374 10.47 28.73 4.20
CA GLY A 374 9.15 28.17 4.13
C GLY A 374 8.26 29.11 4.91
N GLY A 375 7.83 30.22 4.31
CA GLY A 375 7.10 31.28 4.99
C GLY A 375 5.82 30.75 5.60
N ARG A 376 5.78 30.56 6.92
CA ARG A 376 4.50 30.40 7.64
C ARG A 376 3.64 31.60 7.28
N MET A 377 2.54 31.34 6.55
CA MET A 377 1.60 32.38 6.21
C MET A 377 1.04 32.98 7.50
N VAL A 378 1.21 34.28 7.65
CA VAL A 378 0.63 35.04 8.78
C VAL A 378 -0.90 34.92 8.67
N THR A 379 -1.54 34.58 9.77
CA THR A 379 -2.99 34.46 9.87
C THR A 379 -3.65 35.75 10.33
N ASP A 380 -4.92 35.97 9.96
CA ASP A 380 -5.69 37.12 10.44
C ASP A 380 -5.73 37.22 11.97
N ARG A 381 -5.77 36.08 12.67
CA ARG A 381 -5.74 36.01 14.13
C ARG A 381 -4.45 36.59 14.69
N GLN A 382 -3.30 36.33 14.07
CA GLN A 382 -2.01 36.89 14.49
C GLN A 382 -1.97 38.40 14.27
N VAL A 383 -2.49 38.89 13.15
CA VAL A 383 -2.55 40.33 12.88
C VAL A 383 -3.50 41.06 13.83
N ARG A 384 -4.67 40.50 14.12
CA ARG A 384 -5.61 41.07 15.11
C ARG A 384 -4.98 41.14 16.50
N ARG A 385 -4.24 40.09 16.92
CA ARG A 385 -3.50 40.09 18.19
C ARG A 385 -2.42 41.16 18.21
N LEU A 386 -1.65 41.33 17.11
CA LEU A 386 -0.68 42.41 16.98
C LEU A 386 -1.32 43.79 17.19
N MET A 387 -2.48 44.03 16.52
CA MET A 387 -3.19 45.31 16.63
C MET A 387 -3.72 45.57 18.05
N MET A 388 -4.18 44.56 18.75
CA MET A 388 -4.63 44.67 20.12
C MET A 388 -3.46 45.00 21.07
N GLU A 389 -2.31 44.37 20.95
CA GLU A 389 -1.09 44.63 21.75
C GLU A 389 -0.55 46.05 21.47
N LEU A 390 -0.59 46.50 20.22
CA LEU A 390 -0.19 47.86 19.88
C LEU A 390 -1.14 48.91 20.41
N GLY A 391 -2.45 48.61 20.46
CA GLY A 391 -3.50 49.50 21.05
C GLY A 391 -3.36 49.66 22.57
N THR A 392 -2.70 48.77 23.27
CA THR A 392 -2.38 48.87 24.70
C THR A 392 -1.04 49.57 24.97
N GLY A 393 -0.39 50.16 23.96
CA GLY A 393 0.88 50.89 24.10
C GLY A 393 2.12 50.00 24.14
N THR A 394 1.99 48.67 23.84
CA THR A 394 3.13 47.75 23.83
C THR A 394 4.10 48.09 22.68
N PRO A 395 5.44 48.10 22.91
CA PRO A 395 6.42 48.34 21.84
C PRO A 395 6.28 47.31 20.72
N LEU A 396 6.53 47.73 19.45
CA LEU A 396 6.33 46.92 18.25
C LEU A 396 7.10 45.58 18.29
N SER A 397 8.31 45.58 18.81
CA SER A 397 9.13 44.36 18.93
C SER A 397 8.49 43.31 19.85
N THR A 398 7.99 43.77 21.01
CA THR A 398 7.29 42.92 21.99
C THR A 398 5.95 42.45 21.48
N ALA A 399 5.17 43.33 20.86
CA ALA A 399 3.87 42.99 20.24
C ALA A 399 4.02 41.97 19.08
N ALA A 400 5.08 42.09 18.26
CA ALA A 400 5.45 41.17 17.20
C ALA A 400 5.76 39.77 17.78
N MET A 401 6.60 39.71 18.81
CA MET A 401 6.97 38.44 19.46
C MET A 401 5.75 37.75 20.09
N ARG A 402 4.90 38.48 20.82
CA ARG A 402 3.66 37.93 21.41
C ARG A 402 2.65 37.46 20.36
N SER A 403 2.69 38.06 19.18
CA SER A 403 1.81 37.68 18.05
C SER A 403 2.40 36.57 17.17
N GLY A 404 3.62 36.06 17.51
CA GLY A 404 4.29 34.97 16.79
C GLY A 404 4.75 35.35 15.38
N MET A 405 5.19 36.60 15.18
CA MET A 405 5.73 37.11 13.91
C MET A 405 6.99 37.90 14.10
N SER A 406 7.81 38.04 13.04
CA SER A 406 8.98 38.89 13.08
C SER A 406 8.62 40.38 13.13
N GLU A 407 9.47 41.22 13.69
CA GLU A 407 9.24 42.68 13.76
C GLU A 407 9.02 43.29 12.37
N ASN A 408 9.78 42.85 11.36
CA ASN A 408 9.61 43.31 9.98
C ASN A 408 8.23 42.92 9.42
N THR A 409 7.72 41.76 9.80
CA THR A 409 6.38 41.32 9.43
C THR A 409 5.32 42.15 10.17
N ALA A 410 5.50 42.40 11.45
CA ALA A 410 4.61 43.24 12.26
C ALA A 410 4.55 44.68 11.73
N ARG A 411 5.71 45.28 11.37
CA ARG A 411 5.81 46.60 10.73
C ARG A 411 5.00 46.69 9.45
N ARG A 412 5.02 45.64 8.62
CA ARG A 412 4.23 45.53 7.38
C ARG A 412 2.70 45.46 7.62
N TYR A 413 2.28 44.86 8.73
CA TYR A 413 0.86 44.72 9.07
C TYR A 413 0.32 45.79 10.01
N ARG A 414 1.16 46.68 10.54
CA ARG A 414 0.76 47.77 11.43
C ARG A 414 -0.27 48.72 10.79
N THR A 415 -0.14 49.00 9.50
CA THR A 415 -0.99 49.93 8.75
C THR A 415 -1.65 49.31 7.52
N GLY A 416 -1.55 47.99 7.35
CA GLY A 416 -2.05 47.31 6.16
C GLY A 416 -3.29 46.44 6.39
N PRO A 417 -3.96 46.03 5.33
CA PRO A 417 -5.13 45.16 5.41
C PRO A 417 -4.77 43.76 5.95
N LEU A 418 -5.75 43.05 6.49
CA LEU A 418 -5.61 41.69 6.99
C LEU A 418 -5.09 40.73 5.89
N PRO A 419 -4.36 39.65 6.25
CA PRO A 419 -3.87 38.66 5.29
C PRO A 419 -4.94 38.10 4.35
N SER A 420 -6.15 37.85 4.83
CA SER A 420 -7.29 37.41 4.02
C SER A 420 -7.74 38.43 2.97
N GLN A 421 -7.59 39.72 3.26
CA GLN A 421 -7.95 40.81 2.36
C GLN A 421 -6.88 41.11 1.30
N ARG A 422 -5.63 40.64 1.52
CA ARG A 422 -4.51 40.82 0.57
C ARG A 422 -4.44 39.77 -0.52
N LYS A 423 -5.19 38.68 -0.41
CA LYS A 423 -5.17 37.60 -1.40
C LYS A 423 -6.22 37.85 -2.47
N ALA A 424 -5.82 38.41 -3.59
CA ALA A 424 -6.44 38.08 -4.85
C ALA A 424 -6.28 36.55 -5.09
N PRO A 425 -7.30 35.85 -5.60
CA PRO A 425 -7.16 34.44 -5.93
C PRO A 425 -5.98 34.29 -6.88
N ARG A 426 -4.97 33.47 -6.49
CA ARG A 426 -3.80 33.21 -7.30
C ARG A 426 -4.22 32.43 -8.53
N GLN A 427 -4.36 33.08 -9.66
CA GLN A 427 -4.43 32.47 -10.98
C GLN A 427 -3.02 32.12 -11.44
N TYR A 428 -2.41 31.06 -10.88
CA TYR A 428 -1.20 30.48 -11.44
C TYR A 428 -1.57 29.43 -12.46
N ARG A 429 -1.82 29.83 -13.69
CA ARG A 429 -1.54 29.01 -14.85
C ARG A 429 -0.23 29.52 -15.48
N THR A 430 0.87 28.88 -15.15
CA THR A 430 2.19 29.14 -15.74
C THR A 430 2.28 28.63 -17.19
N ARG A 431 1.27 27.89 -17.68
CA ARG A 431 1.15 27.43 -19.07
C ARG A 431 -0.24 27.73 -19.58
N PRO A 432 -0.36 28.22 -20.84
CA PRO A 432 -1.68 28.40 -21.45
C PRO A 432 -2.42 27.06 -21.48
N ASP A 433 -3.74 27.10 -21.32
CA ASP A 433 -4.59 25.90 -21.38
C ASP A 433 -4.61 25.35 -22.82
N PRO A 434 -4.11 24.14 -23.07
CA PRO A 434 -4.05 23.59 -24.41
C PRO A 434 -5.42 23.36 -25.06
N PHE A 435 -6.49 23.35 -24.26
CA PHE A 435 -7.87 23.16 -24.71
C PHE A 435 -8.67 24.46 -24.76
N ALA A 436 -8.08 25.63 -24.55
CA ALA A 436 -8.84 26.88 -24.49
C ALA A 436 -9.54 27.19 -25.83
N ALA A 437 -8.87 26.99 -26.94
CA ALA A 437 -9.40 27.24 -28.28
C ALA A 437 -10.52 26.27 -28.71
N VAL A 438 -10.40 24.99 -28.33
CA VAL A 438 -11.32 23.92 -28.71
C VAL A 438 -12.38 23.61 -27.66
N TRP A 439 -12.36 24.34 -26.53
CA TRP A 439 -13.28 24.09 -25.43
C TRP A 439 -14.76 24.30 -25.75
N PRO A 440 -15.17 25.34 -26.49
CA PRO A 440 -16.58 25.52 -26.88
C PRO A 440 -17.14 24.32 -27.66
N GLU A 441 -16.32 23.71 -28.51
CA GLU A 441 -16.70 22.54 -29.29
C GLU A 441 -16.83 21.28 -28.39
N ILE A 442 -15.87 21.10 -27.46
CA ILE A 442 -15.94 20.01 -26.47
C ILE A 442 -17.20 20.15 -25.62
N GLU A 443 -17.55 21.35 -25.22
CA GLU A 443 -18.74 21.65 -24.43
C GLU A 443 -20.02 21.33 -25.20
N ALA A 444 -20.10 21.70 -26.48
CA ALA A 444 -21.21 21.33 -27.34
C ALA A 444 -21.39 19.81 -27.47
N LEU A 445 -20.29 19.07 -27.63
CA LEU A 445 -20.32 17.59 -27.66
C LEU A 445 -20.79 16.99 -26.33
N LEU A 446 -20.36 17.54 -25.22
CA LEU A 446 -20.78 17.08 -23.88
C LEU A 446 -22.25 17.41 -23.54
N VAL A 447 -22.79 18.49 -24.09
CA VAL A 447 -24.23 18.85 -24.00
C VAL A 447 -25.08 17.87 -24.81
N GLN A 448 -24.61 17.51 -26.02
CA GLN A 448 -25.32 16.56 -26.89
C GLN A 448 -25.23 15.11 -26.35
N ALA A 449 -24.10 14.73 -25.78
CA ALA A 449 -23.85 13.39 -25.26
C ALA A 449 -23.18 13.47 -23.88
N PRO A 450 -23.93 13.66 -22.78
CA PRO A 450 -23.38 13.83 -21.41
C PRO A 450 -22.52 12.65 -20.91
N GLY A 451 -22.73 11.45 -21.47
CA GLY A 451 -21.98 10.24 -21.14
C GLY A 451 -20.67 10.06 -21.90
N LEU A 452 -20.31 10.97 -22.82
CA LEU A 452 -19.12 10.82 -23.68
C LEU A 452 -17.83 10.86 -22.84
N GLU A 453 -16.98 9.84 -23.01
CA GLU A 453 -15.72 9.76 -22.26
C GLU A 453 -14.68 10.75 -22.75
N ALA A 454 -13.86 11.27 -21.82
CA ALA A 454 -12.77 12.19 -22.13
C ALA A 454 -11.71 11.58 -23.05
N THR A 455 -11.53 10.27 -23.03
CA THR A 455 -10.65 9.50 -23.90
C THR A 455 -11.09 9.58 -25.35
N THR A 456 -12.37 9.38 -25.62
CA THR A 456 -12.96 9.46 -26.97
C THR A 456 -12.86 10.86 -27.56
N ILE A 457 -13.17 11.89 -26.75
CA ILE A 457 -13.02 13.30 -27.16
C ILE A 457 -11.54 13.60 -27.48
N PHE A 458 -10.61 13.10 -26.65
CA PHE A 458 -9.19 13.33 -26.85
C PHE A 458 -8.65 12.69 -28.14
N GLU A 459 -9.05 11.45 -28.44
CA GLU A 459 -8.68 10.75 -29.67
C GLU A 459 -9.23 11.43 -30.92
N THR A 460 -10.46 11.90 -30.87
CA THR A 460 -11.10 12.67 -31.95
C THR A 460 -10.35 13.98 -32.22
N LEU A 461 -9.91 14.68 -31.16
CA LEU A 461 -9.15 15.92 -31.32
C LEU A 461 -7.70 15.67 -31.79
N ARG A 462 -7.10 14.55 -31.39
CA ARG A 462 -5.73 14.15 -31.78
C ARG A 462 -5.63 13.81 -33.26
N GLY A 463 -6.71 13.33 -33.88
CA GLY A 463 -6.76 12.99 -35.29
C GLY A 463 -6.84 14.18 -36.26
N ARG A 464 -6.85 15.42 -35.77
CA ARG A 464 -6.95 16.63 -36.58
C ARG A 464 -5.58 17.14 -37.08
N PRO A 465 -5.48 17.67 -38.29
CA PRO A 465 -4.22 18.17 -38.85
C PRO A 465 -3.68 19.45 -38.18
N GLU A 466 -4.51 20.17 -37.43
CA GLU A 466 -4.18 21.49 -36.85
C GLU A 466 -3.49 21.46 -35.47
N GLY A 467 -2.65 20.50 -35.19
CA GLY A 467 -1.77 20.47 -34.04
C GLY A 467 -1.95 19.21 -33.17
N PRO A 468 -0.94 18.32 -33.14
CA PRO A 468 -1.03 17.10 -32.36
C PRO A 468 -1.03 17.40 -30.85
N LEU A 469 -2.12 17.04 -30.17
CA LEU A 469 -2.19 17.05 -28.72
C LEU A 469 -1.21 16.01 -28.13
N ALA A 470 -0.35 16.43 -27.21
CA ALA A 470 0.59 15.53 -26.56
C ALA A 470 -0.15 14.55 -25.62
N GLU A 471 0.28 13.31 -25.59
CA GLU A 471 -0.35 12.21 -24.83
C GLU A 471 -0.54 12.53 -23.33
N GLY A 472 0.38 13.32 -22.74
CA GLY A 472 0.27 13.80 -21.36
C GLY A 472 -0.87 14.79 -21.07
N GLN A 473 -1.54 15.33 -22.10
CA GLN A 473 -2.62 16.31 -21.95
C GLN A 473 -3.99 15.68 -21.66
N LEU A 474 -4.17 14.37 -21.87
CA LEU A 474 -5.41 13.65 -21.57
C LEU A 474 -5.88 13.87 -20.10
N ARG A 475 -4.96 13.84 -19.13
CA ARG A 475 -5.30 14.10 -17.72
C ARG A 475 -5.82 15.51 -17.48
N THR A 476 -5.35 16.49 -18.26
CA THR A 476 -5.83 17.88 -18.19
C THR A 476 -7.26 17.98 -18.70
N LEU A 477 -7.58 17.31 -19.81
CA LEU A 477 -8.93 17.21 -20.37
C LEU A 477 -9.88 16.54 -19.38
N GLN A 478 -9.51 15.39 -18.81
CA GLN A 478 -10.30 14.66 -17.81
C GLN A 478 -10.66 15.53 -16.59
N ARG A 479 -9.69 16.32 -16.08
CA ARG A 479 -9.95 17.24 -14.96
C ARG A 479 -10.89 18.38 -15.34
N ARG A 480 -10.81 18.88 -16.57
CA ARG A 480 -11.66 19.97 -17.04
C ARG A 480 -13.09 19.51 -17.28
N ILE A 481 -13.28 18.34 -17.89
CA ILE A 481 -14.60 17.71 -18.06
C ILE A 481 -15.24 17.40 -16.70
N ARG A 482 -14.47 16.89 -15.71
CA ARG A 482 -14.97 16.64 -14.37
C ARG A 482 -15.45 17.91 -13.64
N ARG A 483 -14.87 19.07 -13.97
CA ARG A 483 -15.33 20.36 -13.40
C ARG A 483 -16.55 20.92 -14.11
N TRP A 484 -16.71 20.56 -15.35
CA TRP A 484 -17.85 20.97 -16.16
C TRP A 484 -19.10 20.14 -15.81
N ARG A 485 -18.95 18.85 -15.58
CA ARG A 485 -20.00 17.96 -15.03
C ARG A 485 -20.30 18.26 -13.56
#